data_fc3a7e45501e10111632668a204963de
#
_entry.id   fc3a7e45501e10111632668a204963de
#
_cell.length_a   1.000
_cell.length_b   1.000
_cell.length_c   1.000
_cell.angle_alpha   90.00
_cell.angle_beta   90.00
_cell.angle_gamma   90.00
#
_symmetry.space_group_name_H-M   'P 1'
#
loop_
_entity.id
_entity.type
_entity.pdbx_description
1 polymer ?
#
loop_
_entity_poly.entity_id
_entity_poly.type
_entity_poly.pdbx_seq_one_letter_code
_entity_poly.pdbx_strand_id
1 'polypeptide(L)'
;MVDLRDLRAFEALAAELHFGRAAVRLGVSQPTLSRYVRRLEHELGVVLAHRTSRTVRLTEAGHELAAALPGALRQLERTLESTRAAAEGGWEI
;
A
#
# COMPACT_ATOMS: atom_id res chain seq x y z
N MET A 1 -8.63 -2.48 11.52
CA MET A 1 -8.02 -3.45 10.57
C MET A 1 -7.38 -2.72 9.40
N VAL A 2 -6.24 -3.20 8.95
CA VAL A 2 -5.52 -2.58 7.83
C VAL A 2 -6.29 -2.79 6.52
N ASP A 3 -6.44 -1.71 5.77
CA ASP A 3 -7.15 -1.72 4.49
C ASP A 3 -6.14 -1.83 3.34
N LEU A 4 -6.46 -2.65 2.36
CA LEU A 4 -5.60 -2.85 1.20
C LEU A 4 -5.32 -1.54 0.44
N ARG A 5 -6.31 -0.64 0.39
CA ARG A 5 -6.13 0.68 -0.25
C ARG A 5 -5.03 1.49 0.43
N ASP A 6 -4.94 1.39 1.75
CA ASP A 6 -3.92 2.10 2.52
C ASP A 6 -2.54 1.52 2.26
N LEU A 7 -2.44 0.19 2.14
CA LEU A 7 -1.19 -0.48 1.79
C LEU A 7 -0.72 -0.09 0.39
N ARG A 8 -1.62 -0.05 -0.58
CA ARG A 8 -1.27 0.37 -1.93
C ARG A 8 -0.87 1.84 -2.00
N ALA A 9 -1.52 2.68 -1.20
CA ALA A 9 -1.15 4.10 -1.11
C ALA A 9 0.26 4.26 -0.55
N PHE A 10 0.59 3.51 0.49
CA PHE A 10 1.94 3.56 1.05
C PHE A 10 2.97 3.01 0.07
N GLU A 11 2.66 1.93 -0.64
CA GLU A 11 3.54 1.38 -1.67
C GLU A 11 3.87 2.44 -2.73
N ALA A 12 2.86 3.15 -3.21
CA ALA A 12 3.04 4.21 -4.20
C ALA A 12 3.90 5.35 -3.63
N LEU A 13 3.65 5.74 -2.38
CA LEU A 13 4.43 6.81 -1.74
C LEU A 13 5.88 6.40 -1.56
N ALA A 14 6.14 5.16 -1.13
CA ALA A 14 7.49 4.66 -0.94
C ALA A 14 8.27 4.61 -2.26
N ALA A 15 7.60 4.28 -3.37
CA ALA A 15 8.22 4.23 -4.68
C ALA A 15 8.54 5.63 -5.21
N GLU A 16 7.64 6.60 -5.02
CA GLU A 16 7.78 7.93 -5.59
C GLU A 16 8.47 8.94 -4.66
N LEU A 17 8.35 8.76 -3.37
CA LEU A 17 8.80 9.71 -2.34
C LEU A 17 8.31 11.13 -2.62
N HIS A 18 7.11 11.23 -3.14
CA HIS A 18 6.48 12.49 -3.54
C HIS A 18 4.97 12.26 -3.55
N PHE A 19 4.23 13.01 -2.75
CA PHE A 19 2.78 12.78 -2.60
C PHE A 19 2.02 12.98 -3.90
N GLY A 20 2.36 14.01 -4.66
CA GLY A 20 1.68 14.28 -5.94
C GLY A 20 1.88 13.17 -6.95
N ARG A 21 3.12 12.72 -7.13
CA ARG A 21 3.42 11.62 -8.08
C ARG A 21 2.83 10.30 -7.60
N ALA A 22 2.86 10.05 -6.31
CA ALA A 22 2.25 8.84 -5.75
C ALA A 22 0.74 8.83 -5.98
N ALA A 23 0.07 9.97 -5.82
CA ALA A 23 -1.36 10.09 -6.06
C ALA A 23 -1.70 9.79 -7.53
N VAL A 24 -0.92 10.35 -8.46
CA VAL A 24 -1.08 10.07 -9.90
C VAL A 24 -0.90 8.58 -10.17
N ARG A 25 0.14 7.99 -9.61
CA ARG A 25 0.44 6.56 -9.78
C ARG A 25 -0.71 5.68 -9.30
N LEU A 26 -1.32 6.03 -8.18
CA LEU A 26 -2.43 5.26 -7.62
C LEU A 26 -3.78 5.59 -8.27
N GLY A 27 -3.88 6.71 -8.97
CA GLY A 27 -5.12 7.15 -9.59
C GLY A 27 -6.10 7.81 -8.61
N VAL A 28 -5.59 8.50 -7.60
CA VAL A 28 -6.40 9.20 -6.60
C VAL A 28 -5.91 10.64 -6.46
N SER A 29 -6.69 11.45 -5.74
CA SER A 29 -6.26 12.81 -5.40
C SER A 29 -5.16 12.77 -4.34
N GLN A 30 -4.35 13.82 -4.27
CA GLN A 30 -3.30 13.91 -3.26
C GLN A 30 -3.86 13.89 -1.83
N PRO A 31 -4.94 14.62 -1.50
CA PRO A 31 -5.54 14.49 -0.17
C PRO A 31 -6.01 13.08 0.16
N THR A 32 -6.54 12.36 -0.81
CA THR A 32 -6.97 10.97 -0.62
C THR A 32 -5.78 10.06 -0.31
N LEU A 33 -4.70 10.20 -1.08
CA LEU A 33 -3.48 9.43 -0.84
C LEU A 33 -2.96 9.69 0.58
N SER A 34 -2.88 10.96 0.96
CA SER A 34 -2.40 11.37 2.27
C SER A 34 -3.25 10.76 3.39
N ARG A 35 -4.57 10.76 3.22
CA ARG A 35 -5.50 10.17 4.18
C ARG A 35 -5.29 8.67 4.32
N TYR A 36 -5.09 7.96 3.22
CA TYR A 36 -4.85 6.52 3.24
C TYR A 36 -3.55 6.18 3.99
N VAL A 37 -2.47 6.93 3.74
CA VAL A 37 -1.20 6.71 4.42
C VAL A 37 -1.35 6.98 5.93
N ARG A 38 -2.03 8.05 6.31
CA ARG A 38 -2.27 8.36 7.73
C ARG A 38 -3.11 7.30 8.41
N ARG A 39 -4.11 6.76 7.72
CA ARG A 39 -4.95 5.70 8.27
C ARG A 39 -4.12 4.45 8.53
N LEU A 40 -3.22 4.11 7.63
CA LEU A 40 -2.32 2.98 7.81
C LEU A 40 -1.41 3.21 9.03
N GLU A 41 -0.82 4.39 9.15
CA GLU A 41 0.01 4.73 10.30
C GLU A 41 -0.77 4.62 11.61
N HIS A 42 -2.01 5.09 11.61
CA HIS A 42 -2.86 5.03 12.79
C HIS A 42 -3.17 3.56 13.15
N GLU A 43 -3.53 2.74 12.18
CA GLU A 43 -3.85 1.34 12.41
C GLU A 43 -2.64 0.54 12.93
N LEU A 44 -1.44 0.85 12.45
CA LEU A 44 -0.22 0.19 12.90
C LEU A 44 0.37 0.80 14.16
N GLY A 45 -0.05 2.02 14.51
CA GLY A 45 0.49 2.73 15.65
C GLY A 45 1.93 3.22 15.46
N VAL A 46 2.36 3.41 14.21
CA VAL A 46 3.72 3.86 13.89
C VAL A 46 3.70 4.90 12.78
N VAL A 47 4.69 5.78 12.78
CA VAL A 47 4.91 6.72 11.68
C VAL A 47 5.75 6.00 10.62
N LEU A 48 5.29 6.01 9.38
CA LEU A 48 5.97 5.37 8.26
C LEU A 48 6.74 6.37 7.41
N ALA A 49 6.27 7.61 7.36
CA ALA A 49 6.89 8.65 6.55
C ALA A 49 6.84 9.99 7.25
N HIS A 50 7.95 10.71 7.22
CA HIS A 50 8.01 12.11 7.60
C HIS A 50 7.98 12.96 6.35
N ARG A 51 7.21 14.03 6.37
CA ARG A 51 7.16 14.95 5.24
C ARG A 51 7.38 16.38 5.70
N THR A 52 8.07 17.11 4.85
CA THR A 52 8.14 18.56 4.90
C THR A 52 7.40 19.10 3.68
N SER A 53 7.37 20.40 3.48
CA SER A 53 6.79 20.99 2.28
C SER A 53 7.50 20.57 0.99
N ARG A 54 8.70 19.98 1.08
CA ARG A 54 9.53 19.67 -0.09
C ARG A 54 9.96 18.21 -0.19
N THR A 55 9.98 17.49 0.91
CA THR A 55 10.56 16.16 0.92
C THR A 55 9.67 15.16 1.65
N VAL A 56 9.79 13.91 1.25
CA VAL A 56 9.22 12.76 1.95
C VAL A 56 10.37 11.82 2.27
N ARG A 57 10.48 11.41 3.53
CA ARG A 57 11.48 10.45 3.99
C ARG A 57 10.79 9.35 4.75
N LEU A 58 11.13 8.11 4.44
CA LEU A 58 10.60 6.98 5.18
C LEU A 58 11.31 6.86 6.52
N THR A 59 10.56 6.47 7.54
CA THR A 59 11.13 6.08 8.83
C THR A 59 11.76 4.69 8.68
N GLU A 60 12.44 4.22 9.72
CA GLU A 60 12.95 2.85 9.73
C GLU A 60 11.81 1.85 9.53
N ALA A 61 10.70 2.04 10.25
CA ALA A 61 9.51 1.21 10.07
C ALA A 61 8.96 1.29 8.64
N GLY A 62 8.96 2.50 8.05
CA GLY A 62 8.54 2.70 6.66
C GLY A 62 9.44 1.97 5.68
N HIS A 63 10.75 2.00 5.87
CA HIS A 63 11.69 1.27 5.03
C HIS A 63 11.46 -0.24 5.12
N GLU A 64 11.25 -0.74 6.32
CA GLU A 64 10.99 -2.16 6.53
C GLU A 64 9.72 -2.61 5.80
N LEU A 65 8.63 -1.87 5.97
CA LEU A 65 7.38 -2.18 5.28
C LEU A 65 7.52 -2.05 3.77
N ALA A 66 8.17 -0.99 3.30
CA ALA A 66 8.37 -0.75 1.86
C ALA A 66 9.16 -1.87 1.20
N ALA A 67 10.14 -2.45 1.89
CA ALA A 67 10.95 -3.53 1.36
C ALA A 67 10.14 -4.82 1.20
N ALA A 68 9.25 -5.12 2.14
CA ALA A 68 8.49 -6.37 2.14
C ALA A 68 7.17 -6.29 1.37
N LEU A 69 6.57 -5.11 1.30
CA LEU A 69 5.20 -4.94 0.82
C LEU A 69 4.96 -5.36 -0.64
N PRO A 70 5.82 -5.04 -1.61
CA PRO A 70 5.57 -5.46 -3.00
C PRO A 70 5.46 -6.97 -3.15
N GLY A 71 6.33 -7.71 -2.48
CA GLY A 71 6.27 -9.18 -2.49
C GLY A 71 5.02 -9.72 -1.83
N ALA A 72 4.64 -9.13 -0.69
CA ALA A 72 3.42 -9.52 0.03
C ALA A 72 2.17 -9.28 -0.80
N LEU A 73 2.08 -8.14 -1.48
CA LEU A 73 0.94 -7.81 -2.34
C LEU A 73 0.87 -8.75 -3.54
N ARG A 74 2.01 -9.06 -4.17
CA ARG A 74 2.03 -10.04 -5.28
C ARG A 74 1.59 -11.41 -4.81
N GLN A 75 2.02 -11.85 -3.63
CA GLN A 75 1.62 -13.13 -3.07
C GLN A 75 0.12 -13.15 -2.82
N LEU A 76 -0.43 -12.07 -2.28
CA LEU A 76 -1.87 -11.96 -2.05
C LEU A 76 -2.64 -12.05 -3.38
N GLU A 77 -2.21 -11.34 -4.40
CA GLU A 77 -2.85 -11.37 -5.72
C GLU A 77 -2.84 -12.78 -6.31
N ARG A 78 -1.71 -13.49 -6.22
CA ARG A 78 -1.61 -14.87 -6.71
C ARG A 78 -2.55 -15.80 -5.93
N THR A 79 -2.63 -15.61 -4.62
CA THR A 79 -3.53 -16.40 -3.77
C THR A 79 -4.99 -16.20 -4.16
N LEU A 80 -5.38 -14.95 -4.41
CA LEU A 80 -6.76 -14.64 -4.81
C LEU A 80 -7.08 -15.22 -6.18
N GLU A 81 -6.14 -15.19 -7.11
CA GLU A 81 -6.32 -15.82 -8.42
C GLU A 81 -6.46 -17.33 -8.31
N SER A 82 -5.62 -17.97 -7.51
CA SER A 82 -5.69 -19.41 -7.28
C SER A 82 -7.02 -19.80 -6.63
N THR A 83 -7.49 -18.99 -5.70
CA THR A 83 -8.78 -19.21 -5.02
C THR A 83 -9.92 -19.14 -6.02
N ARG A 84 -9.88 -18.15 -6.90
CA ARG A 84 -10.90 -17.97 -7.93
C ARG A 84 -10.91 -19.15 -8.90
N ALA A 85 -9.74 -19.59 -9.35
CA ALA A 85 -9.59 -20.72 -10.24
C ALA A 85 -10.08 -22.02 -9.59
N ALA A 86 -9.78 -22.23 -8.31
CA ALA A 86 -10.23 -23.40 -7.56
C ALA A 86 -11.76 -23.45 -7.46
N ALA A 87 -12.39 -22.30 -7.23
CA ALA A 87 -13.84 -22.21 -7.17
C ALA A 87 -14.48 -22.53 -8.51
N GLU A 88 -13.90 -22.04 -9.60
CA GLU A 88 -14.40 -22.30 -10.96
C GLU A 88 -14.30 -23.79 -11.33
N GLY A 89 -13.22 -24.46 -10.92
CA GLY A 89 -13.06 -25.89 -11.15
C GLY A 89 -13.87 -26.73 -10.19
N GLY A 90 -14.02 -26.26 -8.96
CA GLY A 90 -14.64 -27.04 -7.88
C GLY A 90 -16.14 -27.28 -8.04
N TRP A 91 -16.87 -26.36 -8.63
CA TRP A 91 -18.31 -26.50 -8.76
C TRP A 91 -18.74 -27.60 -9.72
N GLU A 92 -17.84 -28.08 -10.53
CA GLU A 92 -18.13 -29.15 -11.49
C GLU A 92 -18.27 -30.52 -10.83
N ILE A 93 -17.90 -30.61 -9.60
CA ILE A 93 -18.03 -31.85 -8.83
C ILE A 93 -19.48 -32.12 -8.53
#